data_bfb8017818aebd6924e79ccfbe7a6336
#
_entry.id   bfb8017818aebd6924e79ccfbe7a6336
#
_cell.length_a   1.000
_cell.length_b   1.000
_cell.length_c   1.000
_cell.angle_alpha   90.00
_cell.angle_beta   90.00
_cell.angle_gamma   90.00
#
_symmetry.space_group_name_H-M   'P 1'
#
loop_
_entity.id
_entity.type
_entity.pdbx_description
1 polymer ?
#
loop_
_entity_poly.entity_id
_entity_poly.type
_entity_poly.pdbx_seq_one_letter_code
_entity_poly.pdbx_strand_id
1 'polypeptide(L)'
;MNLRPDPTFHASPKLAMEAPVENFAFTIMLGKDASHHDGLAVIDLRNGSDTYGQIVHTVMTPTTGDEFHHFGWNACSSSLSPLSGHAFLERRYLIVPGIRSSRIYIFDVKEPLKAKIHKIIEPEEVFTKTGYSRPHTIHCGPEGIYVSTLGGAGPDGIDGPPGIFIMDCETFDIIGRYEMDRGKQDKHYDFWWNLPQDYMVSSEWGLPPQFEGGVVPEDLLSNKYGHSIHFWDLRARKNIQTIDFGENYQMALEIRPAHDPTKSYGFCGVVVDTTNLQGAIFTWWREDDGTWNSKKVITIDPRPEDPDNLPELLKGFSAVPPLVTDIDLSLDDKYLYVACWGLGEMHQYDVSDPFNPVLNGKVELGGIARETKHPNGKDFIYGPQMVEISRDGKRVYWTNSLYSTWDNQFYPHQEGGQMVMANVGEDGSFALDPDFYINFPENTRAHQIRLEGGDCSTDSFCYPSV
;
A
#
# COMPACT_ATOMS: atom_id res chain seq x y z
N MET A 1 -31.84 -4.78 12.61
CA MET A 1 -30.51 -4.19 12.92
C MET A 1 -29.73 -5.26 13.66
N ASN A 2 -28.60 -5.70 13.14
CA ASN A 2 -27.73 -6.65 13.85
C ASN A 2 -26.93 -5.85 14.90
N LEU A 3 -27.12 -6.15 16.17
CA LEU A 3 -26.41 -5.45 17.26
C LEU A 3 -25.13 -6.18 17.69
N ARG A 4 -24.55 -6.98 16.79
CA ARG A 4 -23.24 -7.62 17.01
C ARG A 4 -22.24 -7.03 16.03
N PRO A 5 -21.00 -6.84 16.46
CA PRO A 5 -19.91 -6.51 15.54
C PRO A 5 -19.80 -7.52 14.39
N ASP A 6 -19.24 -7.09 13.27
CA ASP A 6 -18.92 -7.99 12.17
C ASP A 6 -17.96 -9.10 12.67
N PRO A 7 -18.20 -10.38 12.33
CA PRO A 7 -17.36 -11.48 12.78
C PRO A 7 -15.92 -11.43 12.28
N THR A 8 -15.63 -10.58 11.31
CA THR A 8 -14.25 -10.36 10.79
C THR A 8 -13.49 -9.27 11.56
N PHE A 9 -14.15 -8.58 12.51
CA PHE A 9 -13.46 -7.63 13.39
C PHE A 9 -12.88 -8.36 14.59
N HIS A 10 -11.60 -8.15 14.80
CA HIS A 10 -10.84 -8.80 15.87
C HIS A 10 -10.32 -7.77 16.87
N ALA A 11 -10.42 -8.09 18.17
CA ALA A 11 -10.01 -7.16 19.22
C ALA A 11 -8.47 -7.01 19.30
N SER A 12 -7.73 -8.04 18.89
CA SER A 12 -6.27 -8.05 18.97
C SER A 12 -5.65 -8.75 17.75
N PRO A 13 -4.35 -8.49 17.46
CA PRO A 13 -3.62 -9.18 16.39
C PRO A 13 -3.69 -10.71 16.53
N LYS A 14 -3.51 -11.24 17.73
CA LYS A 14 -3.58 -12.70 17.97
C LYS A 14 -4.91 -13.31 17.54
N LEU A 15 -6.03 -12.67 17.90
CA LEU A 15 -7.35 -13.15 17.50
C LEU A 15 -7.55 -13.08 15.97
N ALA A 16 -6.97 -12.09 15.31
CA ALA A 16 -6.98 -11.99 13.87
C ALA A 16 -6.16 -13.11 13.20
N MET A 17 -5.00 -13.45 13.76
CA MET A 17 -4.16 -14.56 13.29
C MET A 17 -4.83 -15.92 13.45
N GLU A 18 -5.70 -16.10 14.45
CA GLU A 18 -6.46 -17.34 14.71
C GLU A 18 -7.77 -17.41 13.89
N ALA A 19 -8.09 -16.37 13.12
CA ALA A 19 -9.29 -16.34 12.30
C ALA A 19 -9.24 -17.34 11.13
N PRO A 20 -10.41 -17.75 10.59
CA PRO A 20 -10.44 -18.60 9.41
C PRO A 20 -9.66 -18.02 8.24
N VAL A 21 -9.02 -18.89 7.46
CA VAL A 21 -8.32 -18.53 6.23
C VAL A 21 -9.30 -17.84 5.27
N GLU A 22 -8.82 -16.82 4.60
CA GLU A 22 -9.54 -16.07 3.56
C GLU A 22 -9.96 -16.98 2.38
N ASN A 23 -11.16 -16.75 1.82
CA ASN A 23 -11.63 -17.49 0.65
C ASN A 23 -11.38 -16.75 -0.65
N PHE A 24 -11.28 -15.43 -0.59
CA PHE A 24 -11.10 -14.58 -1.77
C PHE A 24 -10.06 -13.48 -1.52
N ALA A 25 -9.36 -13.12 -2.58
CA ALA A 25 -8.63 -11.87 -2.65
C ALA A 25 -9.32 -10.92 -3.63
N PHE A 26 -9.15 -9.64 -3.40
CA PHE A 26 -9.56 -8.56 -4.27
C PHE A 26 -8.31 -7.85 -4.73
N THR A 27 -8.20 -7.61 -6.04
CA THR A 27 -7.05 -6.90 -6.62
C THR A 27 -7.56 -5.87 -7.59
N ILE A 28 -7.05 -4.66 -7.50
CA ILE A 28 -7.38 -3.64 -8.49
C ILE A 28 -6.63 -3.90 -9.78
N MET A 29 -7.31 -3.64 -10.87
CA MET A 29 -6.79 -3.69 -12.23
C MET A 29 -6.68 -2.27 -12.78
N LEU A 30 -5.50 -1.89 -13.23
CA LEU A 30 -5.27 -0.64 -13.93
C LEU A 30 -5.34 -0.89 -15.44
N GLY A 31 -5.96 0.02 -16.19
CA GLY A 31 -5.80 0.04 -17.64
C GLY A 31 -4.34 0.31 -18.02
N LYS A 32 -3.84 -0.33 -19.08
CA LYS A 32 -2.44 -0.17 -19.52
C LYS A 32 -2.05 1.27 -19.83
N ASP A 33 -3.05 2.10 -20.15
CA ASP A 33 -2.95 3.53 -20.40
C ASP A 33 -4.30 4.23 -20.14
N ALA A 34 -4.33 5.55 -20.22
CA ALA A 34 -5.52 6.35 -19.95
C ALA A 34 -6.74 6.12 -20.89
N SER A 35 -6.61 5.33 -21.95
CA SER A 35 -7.72 4.97 -22.85
C SER A 35 -8.43 3.69 -22.46
N HIS A 36 -7.89 2.95 -21.49
CA HIS A 36 -8.41 1.68 -21.01
C HIS A 36 -9.17 1.84 -19.69
N HIS A 37 -10.10 0.92 -19.44
CA HIS A 37 -10.86 0.87 -18.20
C HIS A 37 -10.03 0.23 -17.08
N ASP A 38 -10.19 0.75 -15.88
CA ASP A 38 -9.74 0.11 -14.65
C ASP A 38 -10.83 -0.82 -14.11
N GLY A 39 -10.54 -1.59 -13.08
CA GLY A 39 -11.52 -2.51 -12.51
C GLY A 39 -11.08 -3.18 -11.23
N LEU A 40 -11.95 -4.06 -10.74
CA LEU A 40 -11.72 -4.93 -9.59
C LEU A 40 -11.76 -6.39 -10.04
N ALA A 41 -10.74 -7.16 -9.71
CA ALA A 41 -10.72 -8.62 -9.85
C ALA A 41 -11.00 -9.30 -8.53
N VAL A 42 -11.77 -10.38 -8.56
CA VAL A 42 -12.00 -11.31 -7.45
C VAL A 42 -11.29 -12.61 -7.75
N ILE A 43 -10.43 -13.04 -6.84
CA ILE A 43 -9.56 -14.19 -6.98
C ILE A 43 -9.97 -15.26 -5.98
N ASP A 44 -10.11 -16.51 -6.42
CA ASP A 44 -10.43 -17.65 -5.56
C ASP A 44 -9.18 -18.15 -4.83
N LEU A 45 -9.22 -18.09 -3.50
CA LEU A 45 -8.15 -18.58 -2.61
C LEU A 45 -8.52 -19.88 -1.89
N ARG A 46 -9.71 -20.44 -2.14
CA ARG A 46 -10.19 -21.63 -1.44
C ARG A 46 -9.37 -22.86 -1.82
N ASN A 47 -8.62 -23.37 -0.88
CA ASN A 47 -7.82 -24.58 -1.09
C ASN A 47 -8.70 -25.75 -1.54
N GLY A 48 -8.29 -26.44 -2.62
CA GLY A 48 -9.01 -27.55 -3.22
C GLY A 48 -10.22 -27.16 -4.10
N SER A 49 -10.44 -25.86 -4.36
CA SER A 49 -11.38 -25.40 -5.38
C SER A 49 -10.83 -25.63 -6.78
N ASP A 50 -11.68 -25.99 -7.73
CA ASP A 50 -11.30 -26.11 -9.15
C ASP A 50 -10.85 -24.78 -9.77
N THR A 51 -11.14 -23.66 -9.10
CA THR A 51 -10.79 -22.30 -9.52
C THR A 51 -9.74 -21.65 -8.59
N TYR A 52 -9.08 -22.43 -7.72
CA TYR A 52 -7.99 -21.91 -6.89
C TYR A 52 -6.93 -21.19 -7.71
N GLY A 53 -6.54 -19.99 -7.28
CA GLY A 53 -5.56 -19.17 -7.98
C GLY A 53 -6.05 -18.62 -9.34
N GLN A 54 -7.37 -18.49 -9.53
CA GLN A 54 -7.95 -17.92 -10.75
C GLN A 54 -8.81 -16.69 -10.44
N ILE A 55 -8.89 -15.77 -11.41
CA ILE A 55 -9.86 -14.68 -11.39
C ILE A 55 -11.24 -15.28 -11.68
N VAL A 56 -12.15 -15.18 -10.70
CA VAL A 56 -13.51 -15.77 -10.79
C VAL A 56 -14.60 -14.73 -11.04
N HIS A 57 -14.30 -13.46 -10.89
CA HIS A 57 -15.20 -12.36 -11.23
C HIS A 57 -14.40 -11.08 -11.48
N THR A 58 -14.92 -10.21 -12.34
CA THR A 58 -14.34 -8.89 -12.61
C THR A 58 -15.43 -7.83 -12.71
N VAL A 59 -15.14 -6.63 -12.21
CA VAL A 59 -16.02 -5.46 -12.33
C VAL A 59 -15.23 -4.32 -12.95
N MET A 60 -15.53 -3.97 -14.21
CA MET A 60 -14.86 -2.88 -14.91
C MET A 60 -15.55 -1.55 -14.62
N THR A 61 -14.79 -0.45 -14.57
CA THR A 61 -15.33 0.91 -14.45
C THR A 61 -16.08 1.33 -15.71
N PRO A 62 -17.09 2.21 -15.62
CA PRO A 62 -17.74 2.78 -16.79
C PRO A 62 -16.88 3.84 -17.51
N THR A 63 -15.84 4.34 -16.85
CA THR A 63 -14.92 5.38 -17.35
C THR A 63 -13.55 4.80 -17.64
N THR A 64 -12.68 5.58 -18.27
CA THR A 64 -11.29 5.23 -18.57
C THR A 64 -10.32 6.22 -17.91
N GLY A 65 -9.08 5.80 -17.71
CA GLY A 65 -8.00 6.66 -17.26
C GLY A 65 -8.09 7.09 -15.80
N ASP A 66 -8.70 6.27 -14.95
CA ASP A 66 -8.82 6.55 -13.52
C ASP A 66 -7.48 6.33 -12.80
N GLU A 67 -6.68 5.35 -13.19
CA GLU A 67 -5.42 4.93 -12.56
C GLU A 67 -5.65 4.52 -11.11
N PHE A 68 -6.29 3.37 -10.92
CA PHE A 68 -6.49 2.76 -9.59
C PHE A 68 -5.13 2.40 -8.98
N HIS A 69 -4.98 2.65 -7.67
CA HIS A 69 -3.71 2.41 -7.00
C HIS A 69 -3.92 1.75 -5.64
N HIS A 70 -4.16 2.51 -4.58
CA HIS A 70 -4.50 1.97 -3.28
C HIS A 70 -6.01 1.86 -3.10
N PHE A 71 -6.45 0.95 -2.23
CA PHE A 71 -7.85 0.84 -1.85
C PHE A 71 -7.98 0.20 -0.46
N GLY A 72 -9.14 0.32 0.16
CA GLY A 72 -9.35 -0.22 1.49
C GLY A 72 -10.81 -0.51 1.80
N TRP A 73 -11.05 -1.18 2.92
CA TRP A 73 -12.37 -1.51 3.40
C TRP A 73 -13.09 -0.30 4.01
N ASN A 74 -14.43 -0.29 3.94
CA ASN A 74 -15.24 0.71 4.63
C ASN A 74 -15.23 0.57 6.15
N ALA A 75 -14.90 -0.60 6.67
CA ALA A 75 -14.85 -0.91 8.10
C ALA A 75 -13.83 -2.00 8.38
N CYS A 76 -13.24 -1.97 9.56
CA CYS A 76 -12.22 -2.90 10.03
C CYS A 76 -12.26 -3.06 11.55
N SER A 77 -11.30 -3.76 12.13
CA SER A 77 -11.20 -3.99 13.59
C SER A 77 -11.13 -2.70 14.41
N SER A 78 -10.78 -1.55 13.81
CA SER A 78 -10.87 -0.23 14.45
C SER A 78 -12.27 0.13 14.92
N SER A 79 -13.31 -0.48 14.34
CA SER A 79 -14.71 -0.33 14.75
C SER A 79 -14.95 -0.83 16.19
N LEU A 80 -14.09 -1.69 16.73
CA LEU A 80 -14.13 -2.15 18.12
C LEU A 80 -13.47 -1.15 19.10
N SER A 81 -12.91 -0.05 18.62
CA SER A 81 -12.37 1.00 19.47
C SER A 81 -13.44 1.54 20.42
N PRO A 82 -13.11 1.80 21.71
CA PRO A 82 -14.03 2.47 22.61
C PRO A 82 -14.49 3.86 22.13
N LEU A 83 -13.76 4.45 21.18
CA LEU A 83 -14.08 5.75 20.60
C LEU A 83 -14.91 5.65 19.32
N SER A 84 -15.18 4.44 18.82
CA SER A 84 -15.96 4.26 17.59
C SER A 84 -17.45 4.41 17.85
N GLY A 85 -18.13 5.20 17.01
CA GLY A 85 -19.58 5.22 16.89
C GLY A 85 -20.14 4.11 16.00
N HIS A 86 -19.28 3.25 15.41
CA HIS A 86 -19.58 2.37 14.29
C HIS A 86 -19.33 0.88 14.59
N ALA A 87 -19.45 0.45 15.85
CA ALA A 87 -19.15 -0.93 16.26
C ALA A 87 -19.97 -2.02 15.53
N PHE A 88 -21.06 -1.65 14.88
CA PHE A 88 -21.99 -2.57 14.21
C PHE A 88 -21.97 -2.47 12.68
N LEU A 89 -20.96 -1.83 12.12
CA LEU A 89 -20.73 -1.79 10.67
C LEU A 89 -20.43 -3.19 10.14
N GLU A 90 -20.76 -3.39 8.87
CA GLU A 90 -20.41 -4.59 8.11
C GLU A 90 -19.16 -4.29 7.26
N ARG A 91 -18.15 -5.16 7.29
CA ARG A 91 -17.04 -5.14 6.31
C ARG A 91 -17.58 -5.64 4.96
N ARG A 92 -17.95 -4.73 4.11
CA ARG A 92 -18.71 -5.04 2.90
C ARG A 92 -18.25 -4.31 1.65
N TYR A 93 -17.76 -3.10 1.83
CA TYR A 93 -17.47 -2.22 0.71
C TYR A 93 -15.98 -1.98 0.58
N LEU A 94 -15.49 -1.98 -0.65
CA LEU A 94 -14.15 -1.53 -0.99
C LEU A 94 -14.20 -0.13 -1.56
N ILE A 95 -13.40 0.75 -1.02
CA ILE A 95 -13.26 2.15 -1.42
C ILE A 95 -12.04 2.25 -2.31
N VAL A 96 -12.23 2.54 -3.59
CA VAL A 96 -11.19 2.49 -4.61
C VAL A 96 -11.05 3.85 -5.29
N PRO A 97 -10.04 4.62 -4.92
CA PRO A 97 -9.77 5.90 -5.57
C PRO A 97 -9.02 5.74 -6.89
N GLY A 98 -9.35 6.60 -7.85
CA GLY A 98 -8.58 6.81 -9.06
C GLY A 98 -7.69 8.04 -8.91
N ILE A 99 -6.36 7.83 -8.91
CA ILE A 99 -5.41 8.93 -8.71
C ILE A 99 -5.58 9.98 -9.79
N ARG A 100 -5.54 9.58 -11.07
CA ARG A 100 -5.54 10.52 -12.19
C ARG A 100 -6.87 11.24 -12.34
N SER A 101 -7.99 10.54 -12.17
CA SER A 101 -9.33 11.12 -12.32
C SER A 101 -9.82 11.87 -11.09
N SER A 102 -9.30 11.56 -9.90
CA SER A 102 -9.84 11.94 -8.60
C SER A 102 -11.25 11.40 -8.29
N ARG A 103 -11.77 10.43 -9.06
CA ARG A 103 -13.00 9.69 -8.73
C ARG A 103 -12.74 8.72 -7.59
N ILE A 104 -13.80 8.41 -6.85
CA ILE A 104 -13.78 7.34 -5.87
C ILE A 104 -14.92 6.37 -6.17
N TYR A 105 -14.57 5.10 -6.33
CA TYR A 105 -15.52 4.03 -6.58
C TYR A 105 -15.74 3.24 -5.30
N ILE A 106 -17.00 2.95 -5.03
CA ILE A 106 -17.42 2.11 -3.90
C ILE A 106 -17.91 0.80 -4.50
N PHE A 107 -17.18 -0.29 -4.26
CA PHE A 107 -17.58 -1.63 -4.71
C PHE A 107 -18.28 -2.37 -3.57
N ASP A 108 -19.45 -2.92 -3.83
CA ASP A 108 -20.15 -3.85 -2.93
C ASP A 108 -19.62 -5.26 -3.21
N VAL A 109 -18.89 -5.82 -2.25
CA VAL A 109 -18.27 -7.14 -2.34
C VAL A 109 -18.83 -8.13 -1.33
N LYS A 110 -20.02 -7.86 -0.77
CA LYS A 110 -20.70 -8.76 0.18
C LYS A 110 -20.84 -10.18 -0.33
N GLU A 111 -21.13 -10.34 -1.61
CA GLU A 111 -21.09 -11.60 -2.34
C GLU A 111 -19.96 -11.49 -3.37
N PRO A 112 -18.74 -11.98 -3.09
CA PRO A 112 -17.58 -11.75 -3.95
C PRO A 112 -17.81 -12.10 -5.43
N LEU A 113 -18.48 -13.22 -5.70
CA LEU A 113 -18.82 -13.67 -7.06
C LEU A 113 -19.91 -12.83 -7.75
N LYS A 114 -20.46 -11.83 -7.08
CA LYS A 114 -21.46 -10.87 -7.59
C LYS A 114 -21.05 -9.44 -7.25
N ALA A 115 -19.78 -9.20 -7.03
CA ALA A 115 -19.27 -7.87 -6.77
C ALA A 115 -19.73 -6.89 -7.84
N LYS A 116 -19.98 -5.64 -7.45
CA LYS A 116 -20.50 -4.60 -8.34
C LYS A 116 -20.15 -3.20 -7.82
N ILE A 117 -20.17 -2.22 -8.69
CA ILE A 117 -20.11 -0.81 -8.30
C ILE A 117 -21.41 -0.45 -7.56
N HIS A 118 -21.27 0.07 -6.35
CA HIS A 118 -22.36 0.56 -5.52
C HIS A 118 -22.59 2.07 -5.69
N LYS A 119 -21.51 2.86 -5.66
CA LYS A 119 -21.54 4.34 -5.78
C LYS A 119 -20.27 4.82 -6.48
N ILE A 120 -20.38 5.93 -7.19
CA ILE A 120 -19.24 6.68 -7.72
C ILE A 120 -19.32 8.09 -7.14
N ILE A 121 -18.21 8.59 -6.60
CA ILE A 121 -18.06 9.97 -6.16
C ILE A 121 -17.24 10.69 -7.23
N GLU A 122 -17.81 11.74 -7.81
CA GLU A 122 -17.17 12.49 -8.88
C GLU A 122 -16.12 13.49 -8.36
N PRO A 123 -15.12 13.85 -9.17
CA PRO A 123 -14.01 14.72 -8.76
C PRO A 123 -14.47 16.06 -8.20
N GLU A 124 -15.52 16.63 -8.76
CA GLU A 124 -16.09 17.93 -8.35
C GLU A 124 -16.59 17.90 -6.91
N GLU A 125 -17.11 16.74 -6.46
CA GLU A 125 -17.53 16.57 -5.07
C GLU A 125 -16.32 16.56 -4.13
N VAL A 126 -15.26 15.84 -4.52
CA VAL A 126 -13.98 15.79 -3.77
C VAL A 126 -13.41 17.21 -3.65
N PHE A 127 -13.24 17.93 -4.77
CA PHE A 127 -12.69 19.28 -4.77
C PHE A 127 -13.52 20.26 -3.94
N THR A 128 -14.84 20.22 -4.11
CA THR A 128 -15.74 21.20 -3.46
C THR A 128 -15.75 21.00 -1.94
N LYS A 129 -15.74 19.76 -1.47
CA LYS A 129 -15.84 19.45 -0.03
C LYS A 129 -14.50 19.49 0.70
N THR A 130 -13.41 19.22 0.01
CA THR A 130 -12.09 19.07 0.65
C THR A 130 -11.05 20.08 0.16
N GLY A 131 -11.16 20.55 -1.07
CA GLY A 131 -10.09 21.30 -1.74
C GLY A 131 -8.86 20.41 -2.01
N TYR A 132 -9.06 19.10 -2.19
CA TYR A 132 -8.01 18.12 -2.51
C TYR A 132 -8.31 17.39 -3.81
N SER A 133 -7.29 16.76 -4.36
CA SER A 133 -7.37 15.91 -5.55
C SER A 133 -6.42 14.70 -5.42
N ARG A 134 -6.53 13.75 -6.33
CA ARG A 134 -5.70 12.52 -6.35
C ARG A 134 -5.82 11.72 -5.04
N PRO A 135 -7.04 11.30 -4.66
CA PRO A 135 -7.22 10.40 -3.51
C PRO A 135 -6.42 9.13 -3.71
N HIS A 136 -5.80 8.62 -2.63
CA HIS A 136 -4.83 7.55 -2.69
C HIS A 136 -5.06 6.48 -1.63
N THR A 137 -4.44 6.60 -0.44
CA THR A 137 -4.53 5.58 0.60
C THR A 137 -5.84 5.65 1.36
N ILE A 138 -6.41 4.49 1.66
CA ILE A 138 -7.68 4.33 2.38
C ILE A 138 -7.45 3.54 3.66
N HIS A 139 -7.83 4.12 4.79
CA HIS A 139 -7.93 3.39 6.05
C HIS A 139 -9.28 3.64 6.74
N CYS A 140 -9.90 2.57 7.22
CA CYS A 140 -11.09 2.65 8.07
C CYS A 140 -10.67 2.92 9.52
N GLY A 141 -11.18 3.98 10.08
CA GLY A 141 -10.92 4.41 11.46
C GLY A 141 -12.18 4.50 12.31
N PRO A 142 -12.05 4.83 13.60
CA PRO A 142 -13.20 4.90 14.49
C PRO A 142 -14.19 6.03 14.18
N GLU A 143 -13.78 7.05 13.44
CA GLU A 143 -14.63 8.19 13.08
C GLU A 143 -15.19 8.13 11.65
N GLY A 144 -14.66 7.24 10.79
CA GLY A 144 -15.03 7.15 9.38
C GLY A 144 -13.95 6.49 8.54
N ILE A 145 -14.06 6.65 7.23
CA ILE A 145 -13.05 6.23 6.25
C ILE A 145 -12.12 7.42 6.01
N TYR A 146 -10.86 7.24 6.28
CA TYR A 146 -9.82 8.26 6.04
C TYR A 146 -9.21 8.02 4.66
N VAL A 147 -9.05 9.11 3.92
CA VAL A 147 -8.54 9.10 2.54
C VAL A 147 -7.40 10.09 2.43
N SER A 148 -6.18 9.61 2.14
CA SER A 148 -5.09 10.53 1.78
C SER A 148 -5.25 11.04 0.35
N THR A 149 -4.59 12.15 0.05
CA THR A 149 -4.59 12.73 -1.29
C THR A 149 -3.17 13.17 -1.68
N LEU A 150 -2.83 13.04 -2.95
CA LEU A 150 -1.52 13.38 -3.48
C LEU A 150 -1.48 14.79 -4.10
N GLY A 151 -2.61 15.49 -4.16
CA GLY A 151 -2.71 16.81 -4.78
C GLY A 151 -3.63 17.76 -4.05
N GLY A 152 -3.34 19.05 -4.18
CA GLY A 152 -4.18 20.14 -3.76
C GLY A 152 -5.41 20.32 -4.65
N ALA A 153 -6.15 21.42 -4.48
CA ALA A 153 -7.35 21.74 -5.24
C ALA A 153 -7.04 21.96 -6.73
N GLY A 154 -8.05 21.74 -7.54
CA GLY A 154 -7.98 21.98 -8.98
C GLY A 154 -7.56 20.78 -9.82
N PRO A 155 -7.73 20.87 -11.15
CA PRO A 155 -7.50 19.75 -12.06
C PRO A 155 -6.02 19.33 -12.14
N ASP A 156 -5.09 20.26 -11.93
CA ASP A 156 -3.62 19.99 -11.97
C ASP A 156 -3.10 19.45 -10.64
N GLY A 157 -3.87 19.63 -9.53
CA GLY A 157 -3.51 19.14 -8.21
C GLY A 157 -2.34 19.85 -7.52
N ILE A 158 -1.98 21.05 -7.98
CA ILE A 158 -0.83 21.83 -7.49
C ILE A 158 -1.22 23.05 -6.66
N ASP A 159 -2.51 23.40 -6.62
CA ASP A 159 -3.03 24.52 -5.86
C ASP A 159 -3.24 24.15 -4.39
N GLY A 160 -2.26 24.45 -3.57
CA GLY A 160 -2.24 24.13 -2.15
C GLY A 160 -1.69 22.72 -1.87
N PRO A 161 -1.41 22.42 -0.59
CA PRO A 161 -0.87 21.12 -0.21
C PRO A 161 -1.94 20.03 -0.27
N PRO A 162 -1.54 18.76 -0.50
CA PRO A 162 -2.38 17.59 -0.31
C PRO A 162 -2.69 17.36 1.17
N GLY A 163 -3.56 16.41 1.48
CA GLY A 163 -3.90 16.10 2.87
C GLY A 163 -4.75 14.85 3.02
N ILE A 164 -5.49 14.78 4.13
CA ILE A 164 -6.41 13.70 4.45
C ILE A 164 -7.82 14.26 4.58
N PHE A 165 -8.82 13.53 4.11
CA PHE A 165 -10.22 13.82 4.40
C PHE A 165 -10.94 12.59 4.95
N ILE A 166 -12.11 12.80 5.54
CA ILE A 166 -12.92 11.75 6.15
C ILE A 166 -14.23 11.59 5.39
N MET A 167 -14.64 10.33 5.19
CA MET A 167 -15.93 9.93 4.62
C MET A 167 -16.72 9.12 5.65
N ASP A 168 -18.03 9.19 5.57
CA ASP A 168 -18.92 8.34 6.33
C ASP A 168 -18.85 6.87 5.87
N CYS A 169 -18.84 5.93 6.81
CA CYS A 169 -18.66 4.49 6.54
C CYS A 169 -19.85 3.80 5.87
N GLU A 170 -21.05 4.40 5.93
CA GLU A 170 -22.31 3.80 5.43
C GLU A 170 -22.87 4.56 4.23
N THR A 171 -22.87 5.90 4.28
CA THR A 171 -23.40 6.73 3.20
C THR A 171 -22.34 7.09 2.16
N PHE A 172 -21.06 7.00 2.56
CA PHE A 172 -19.90 7.41 1.77
C PHE A 172 -19.91 8.91 1.42
N ASP A 173 -20.59 9.70 2.22
CA ASP A 173 -20.56 11.15 2.07
C ASP A 173 -19.25 11.70 2.61
N ILE A 174 -18.62 12.60 1.86
CA ILE A 174 -17.41 13.30 2.32
C ILE A 174 -17.82 14.25 3.44
N ILE A 175 -17.25 14.04 4.64
CA ILE A 175 -17.49 14.85 5.84
C ILE A 175 -16.67 16.12 5.79
N GLY A 176 -15.40 16.04 5.37
CA GLY A 176 -14.50 17.20 5.27
C GLY A 176 -13.04 16.83 5.52
N ARG A 177 -12.19 17.85 5.59
CA ARG A 177 -10.76 17.68 5.88
C ARG A 177 -10.53 17.13 7.28
N TYR A 178 -9.48 16.30 7.39
CA TYR A 178 -9.03 15.79 8.68
C TYR A 178 -8.21 16.84 9.45
N GLU A 179 -7.26 17.50 8.79
CA GLU A 179 -6.25 18.32 9.45
C GLU A 179 -6.82 19.61 10.01
N MET A 180 -6.56 19.87 11.29
CA MET A 180 -6.75 21.18 11.93
C MET A 180 -5.46 22.01 11.88
N ASP A 181 -4.31 21.37 11.91
CA ASP A 181 -2.99 21.98 11.78
C ASP A 181 -2.01 20.96 11.18
N ARG A 182 -1.60 21.18 9.93
CA ARG A 182 -0.75 20.25 9.19
C ARG A 182 0.75 20.44 9.45
N GLY A 183 1.15 21.48 10.19
CA GLY A 183 2.55 21.79 10.39
C GLY A 183 3.27 22.09 9.07
N LYS A 184 4.37 21.38 8.81
CA LYS A 184 5.23 21.56 7.64
C LYS A 184 4.92 20.63 6.47
N GLN A 185 3.98 19.70 6.61
CA GLN A 185 3.69 18.72 5.56
C GLN A 185 3.13 19.42 4.32
N ASP A 186 3.83 19.29 3.20
CA ASP A 186 3.46 19.85 1.90
C ASP A 186 3.29 18.80 0.79
N LYS A 187 3.67 17.55 1.06
CA LYS A 187 3.42 16.37 0.24
C LYS A 187 2.75 15.30 1.08
N HIS A 188 2.18 14.30 0.43
CA HIS A 188 1.52 13.19 1.11
C HIS A 188 1.70 11.90 0.31
N TYR A 189 1.57 10.77 1.00
CA TYR A 189 1.44 9.46 0.36
C TYR A 189 0.59 8.54 1.23
N ASP A 190 1.20 7.84 2.18
CA ASP A 190 0.57 6.90 3.08
C ASP A 190 0.35 7.51 4.47
N PHE A 191 -0.51 6.91 5.25
CA PHE A 191 -0.69 7.22 6.66
C PHE A 191 -1.22 6.00 7.40
N TRP A 192 -0.87 5.86 8.68
CA TRP A 192 -1.45 4.88 9.56
C TRP A 192 -1.34 5.35 11.01
N TRP A 193 -1.98 4.66 11.94
CA TRP A 193 -2.09 5.06 13.32
C TRP A 193 -1.92 3.91 14.32
N ASN A 194 -1.69 4.29 15.58
CA ASN A 194 -1.93 3.45 16.73
C ASN A 194 -3.06 4.10 17.55
N LEU A 195 -4.26 3.52 17.52
CA LEU A 195 -5.46 4.11 18.12
C LEU A 195 -5.38 4.26 19.62
N PRO A 196 -4.97 3.23 20.40
CA PRO A 196 -4.85 3.36 21.86
C PRO A 196 -3.82 4.37 22.31
N GLN A 197 -2.78 4.62 21.52
CA GLN A 197 -1.72 5.56 21.83
C GLN A 197 -1.95 6.96 21.25
N ASP A 198 -3.07 7.14 20.53
CA ASP A 198 -3.54 8.43 20.02
C ASP A 198 -2.55 9.15 19.11
N TYR A 199 -1.87 8.42 18.23
CA TYR A 199 -1.02 9.01 17.22
C TYR A 199 -1.28 8.45 15.82
N MET A 200 -1.00 9.25 14.82
CA MET A 200 -0.93 8.88 13.41
C MET A 200 0.45 9.26 12.87
N VAL A 201 0.92 8.51 11.89
CA VAL A 201 2.11 8.83 11.09
C VAL A 201 1.69 8.97 9.65
N SER A 202 2.26 9.92 8.91
CA SER A 202 2.08 10.07 7.46
C SER A 202 3.41 10.27 6.76
N SER A 203 3.47 9.94 5.48
CA SER A 203 4.65 9.97 4.63
C SER A 203 4.47 10.84 3.39
N GLU A 204 5.50 10.93 2.54
CA GLU A 204 5.56 11.85 1.42
C GLU A 204 6.07 11.19 0.15
N TRP A 205 5.36 11.38 -0.97
CA TRP A 205 5.86 11.03 -2.30
C TRP A 205 6.29 12.26 -3.09
N GLY A 206 5.39 12.80 -3.89
CA GLY A 206 5.61 13.95 -4.77
C GLY A 206 4.29 14.63 -5.10
N LEU A 207 4.36 15.76 -5.80
CA LEU A 207 3.20 16.42 -6.36
C LEU A 207 2.83 15.81 -7.73
N PRO A 208 1.58 15.94 -8.19
CA PRO A 208 1.11 15.33 -9.43
C PRO A 208 2.03 15.49 -10.65
N PRO A 209 2.60 16.65 -10.96
CA PRO A 209 3.53 16.81 -12.08
C PRO A 209 4.82 15.97 -11.97
N GLN A 210 5.17 15.50 -10.76
CA GLN A 210 6.38 14.73 -10.51
C GLN A 210 6.18 13.22 -10.71
N PHE A 211 4.92 12.74 -10.71
CA PHE A 211 4.67 11.30 -10.82
C PHE A 211 3.71 10.89 -11.93
N GLU A 212 2.71 11.70 -12.30
CA GLU A 212 1.69 11.30 -13.29
C GLU A 212 2.26 10.99 -14.68
N GLY A 213 3.29 11.71 -15.09
CA GLY A 213 4.00 11.49 -16.36
C GLY A 213 5.15 10.49 -16.28
N GLY A 214 5.34 9.85 -15.14
CA GLY A 214 6.51 9.07 -14.79
C GLY A 214 7.43 9.84 -13.84
N VAL A 215 8.56 9.22 -13.42
CA VAL A 215 9.56 9.92 -12.62
C VAL A 215 10.21 11.03 -13.47
N VAL A 216 10.40 12.19 -12.87
CA VAL A 216 11.10 13.31 -13.48
C VAL A 216 12.55 13.29 -12.99
N PRO A 217 13.53 12.91 -13.85
CA PRO A 217 14.92 12.73 -13.43
C PRO A 217 15.54 13.99 -12.80
N GLU A 218 15.26 15.17 -13.37
CA GLU A 218 15.74 16.44 -12.86
C GLU A 218 15.22 16.75 -11.47
N ASP A 219 13.96 16.40 -11.20
CA ASP A 219 13.35 16.59 -9.88
C ASP A 219 13.92 15.59 -8.86
N LEU A 220 14.17 14.34 -9.30
CA LEU A 220 14.82 13.33 -8.46
C LEU A 220 16.26 13.76 -8.08
N LEU A 221 17.07 14.16 -9.06
CA LEU A 221 18.43 14.60 -8.83
C LEU A 221 18.53 15.94 -8.08
N SER A 222 17.46 16.73 -8.07
CA SER A 222 17.35 17.97 -7.30
C SER A 222 16.66 17.77 -5.94
N ASN A 223 16.44 16.50 -5.52
CA ASN A 223 15.88 16.11 -4.23
C ASN A 223 14.51 16.73 -3.93
N LYS A 224 13.62 16.76 -4.92
CA LYS A 224 12.29 17.41 -4.76
C LYS A 224 11.17 16.46 -4.33
N TYR A 225 11.38 15.15 -4.36
CA TYR A 225 10.41 14.21 -3.82
C TYR A 225 10.44 14.22 -2.29
N GLY A 226 9.39 13.68 -1.67
CA GLY A 226 9.27 13.68 -0.23
C GLY A 226 10.31 12.78 0.46
N HIS A 227 10.79 13.23 1.60
CA HIS A 227 11.84 12.54 2.37
C HIS A 227 11.60 12.63 3.88
N SER A 228 10.35 12.90 4.28
CA SER A 228 9.96 13.07 5.67
C SER A 228 8.80 12.18 6.08
N ILE A 229 8.69 11.91 7.37
CA ILE A 229 7.49 11.39 8.02
C ILE A 229 6.99 12.38 9.06
N HIS A 230 5.67 12.40 9.25
CA HIS A 230 4.98 13.37 10.10
C HIS A 230 4.18 12.64 11.16
N PHE A 231 4.37 13.02 12.42
CA PHE A 231 3.63 12.50 13.57
C PHE A 231 2.52 13.46 13.95
N TRP A 232 1.35 12.92 14.20
CA TRP A 232 0.14 13.65 14.50
C TRP A 232 -0.44 13.21 15.83
N ASP A 233 -0.95 14.16 16.61
CA ASP A 233 -1.97 13.88 17.61
C ASP A 233 -3.25 13.55 16.85
N LEU A 234 -3.66 12.29 16.93
CA LEU A 234 -4.74 11.75 16.06
C LEU A 234 -6.08 12.44 16.33
N ARG A 235 -6.44 12.64 17.59
CA ARG A 235 -7.72 13.26 17.97
C ARG A 235 -7.70 14.77 17.87
N ALA A 236 -6.58 15.40 18.23
CA ALA A 236 -6.42 16.85 18.06
C ALA A 236 -6.25 17.23 16.56
N ARG A 237 -5.94 16.25 15.69
CA ARG A 237 -5.76 16.41 14.25
C ARG A 237 -4.66 17.43 13.92
N LYS A 238 -3.57 17.37 14.68
CA LYS A 238 -2.45 18.30 14.57
C LYS A 238 -1.15 17.57 14.35
N ASN A 239 -0.35 18.05 13.41
CA ASN A 239 1.04 17.63 13.30
C ASN A 239 1.81 18.11 14.52
N ILE A 240 2.45 17.18 15.22
CA ILE A 240 3.20 17.45 16.46
C ILE A 240 4.72 17.36 16.25
N GLN A 241 5.16 16.60 15.26
CA GLN A 241 6.59 16.49 14.95
C GLN A 241 6.78 16.01 13.49
N THR A 242 7.83 16.48 12.86
CA THR A 242 8.29 16.01 11.55
C THR A 242 9.71 15.46 11.72
N ILE A 243 9.96 14.29 11.15
CA ILE A 243 11.30 13.72 11.02
C ILE A 243 11.69 13.72 9.56
N ASP A 244 12.78 14.38 9.26
CA ASP A 244 13.42 14.44 7.95
C ASP A 244 14.52 13.39 7.89
N PHE A 245 14.45 12.47 6.92
CA PHE A 245 15.46 11.42 6.72
C PHE A 245 16.74 11.93 6.03
N GLY A 246 16.66 13.11 5.47
CA GLY A 246 17.74 13.74 4.66
C GLY A 246 17.35 13.81 3.18
N GLU A 247 17.73 14.92 2.56
CA GLU A 247 17.32 15.29 1.20
C GLU A 247 17.65 14.24 0.12
N ASN A 248 18.65 13.39 0.35
CA ASN A 248 19.01 12.33 -0.59
C ASN A 248 18.12 11.08 -0.50
N TYR A 249 17.33 10.91 0.57
CA TYR A 249 16.40 9.78 0.74
C TYR A 249 15.06 10.12 0.13
N GLN A 250 14.92 9.87 -1.17
CA GLN A 250 13.75 10.31 -1.94
C GLN A 250 12.62 9.27 -1.93
N MET A 251 11.38 9.76 -1.82
CA MET A 251 10.14 9.00 -1.80
C MET A 251 10.06 8.11 -0.54
N ALA A 252 9.77 8.75 0.58
CA ALA A 252 9.37 8.08 1.81
C ALA A 252 7.92 7.61 1.63
N LEU A 253 7.69 6.34 1.30
CA LEU A 253 6.39 5.86 0.86
C LEU A 253 5.63 5.14 1.98
N GLU A 254 5.64 3.83 1.99
CA GLU A 254 4.81 2.99 2.84
C GLU A 254 5.22 3.07 4.32
N ILE A 255 4.22 3.10 5.18
CA ILE A 255 4.36 3.15 6.64
C ILE A 255 3.70 1.94 7.26
N ARG A 256 4.41 1.26 8.15
CA ARG A 256 3.86 0.12 8.91
C ARG A 256 4.17 0.29 10.39
N PRO A 257 3.24 0.80 11.20
CA PRO A 257 3.34 0.76 12.66
C PRO A 257 3.23 -0.68 13.17
N ALA A 258 3.79 -0.96 14.32
CA ALA A 258 3.59 -2.22 15.01
C ALA A 258 2.10 -2.50 15.21
N HIS A 259 1.69 -3.75 15.01
CA HIS A 259 0.31 -4.20 15.22
C HIS A 259 -0.03 -4.35 16.70
N ASP A 260 0.96 -4.62 17.55
CA ASP A 260 0.77 -4.61 18.99
C ASP A 260 0.42 -3.19 19.47
N PRO A 261 -0.81 -2.92 19.91
CA PRO A 261 -1.24 -1.56 20.27
C PRO A 261 -0.53 -0.98 21.49
N THR A 262 0.28 -1.78 22.20
CA THR A 262 1.10 -1.31 23.33
C THR A 262 2.46 -0.76 22.88
N LYS A 263 2.81 -0.93 21.59
CA LYS A 263 4.08 -0.50 21.01
C LYS A 263 3.94 0.82 20.27
N SER A 264 5.00 1.64 20.35
CA SER A 264 5.08 2.93 19.64
C SER A 264 6.31 2.96 18.74
N TYR A 265 6.38 2.04 17.79
CA TYR A 265 7.38 2.02 16.74
C TYR A 265 6.76 1.57 15.41
N GLY A 266 7.50 1.70 14.34
CA GLY A 266 7.13 1.19 13.03
C GLY A 266 8.25 1.38 12.02
N PHE A 267 7.93 1.10 10.77
CA PHE A 267 8.87 1.14 9.65
C PHE A 267 8.36 2.04 8.53
N CYS A 268 9.29 2.69 7.82
CA CYS A 268 9.03 3.45 6.61
C CYS A 268 9.98 3.01 5.51
N GLY A 269 9.43 2.69 4.33
CA GLY A 269 10.18 2.39 3.13
C GLY A 269 10.62 3.67 2.40
N VAL A 270 11.88 3.70 1.95
CA VAL A 270 12.43 4.77 1.11
C VAL A 270 12.88 4.17 -0.21
N VAL A 271 12.35 4.68 -1.31
CA VAL A 271 12.54 4.12 -2.65
C VAL A 271 14.01 4.16 -3.07
N VAL A 272 14.65 5.32 -2.90
CA VAL A 272 16.01 5.51 -3.40
C VAL A 272 16.78 6.58 -2.61
N ASP A 273 18.04 6.27 -2.31
CA ASP A 273 19.08 7.23 -1.94
C ASP A 273 19.77 7.72 -3.22
N THR A 274 19.59 8.98 -3.57
CA THR A 274 20.11 9.57 -4.81
C THR A 274 21.64 9.65 -4.87
N THR A 275 22.34 9.44 -3.76
CA THR A 275 23.81 9.47 -3.72
C THR A 275 24.45 8.16 -4.19
N ASN A 276 23.76 7.04 -4.04
CA ASN A 276 24.33 5.70 -4.25
C ASN A 276 23.35 4.68 -4.83
N LEU A 277 22.12 5.08 -5.13
CA LEU A 277 21.01 4.26 -5.63
C LEU A 277 20.54 3.15 -4.68
N GLN A 278 20.89 3.21 -3.41
CA GLN A 278 20.40 2.25 -2.41
C GLN A 278 18.92 2.46 -2.08
N GLY A 279 18.21 1.40 -1.79
CA GLY A 279 16.94 1.46 -1.07
C GLY A 279 17.19 1.42 0.45
N ALA A 280 16.27 1.96 1.23
CA ALA A 280 16.42 1.99 2.68
C ALA A 280 15.11 1.74 3.41
N ILE A 281 15.21 1.17 4.63
CA ILE A 281 14.12 1.14 5.59
C ILE A 281 14.57 1.88 6.83
N PHE A 282 13.73 2.80 7.28
CA PHE A 282 13.88 3.50 8.54
C PHE A 282 12.89 2.90 9.55
N THR A 283 13.37 2.62 10.77
CA THR A 283 12.48 2.44 11.92
C THR A 283 12.29 3.78 12.62
N TRP A 284 11.11 4.01 13.13
CA TRP A 284 10.79 5.15 13.98
C TRP A 284 10.18 4.66 15.29
N TRP A 285 10.35 5.43 16.38
CA TRP A 285 9.85 5.08 17.70
C TRP A 285 9.62 6.31 18.55
N ARG A 286 8.84 6.14 19.61
CA ARG A 286 8.56 7.18 20.58
C ARG A 286 9.39 6.96 21.85
N GLU A 287 10.10 8.01 22.28
CA GLU A 287 10.87 8.04 23.52
C GLU A 287 9.96 8.24 24.75
N ASP A 288 10.49 7.98 25.95
CA ASP A 288 9.76 8.15 27.21
C ASP A 288 9.30 9.59 27.46
N ASP A 289 10.00 10.58 26.91
CA ASP A 289 9.62 12.00 26.99
C ASP A 289 8.55 12.41 25.96
N GLY A 290 8.13 11.47 25.11
CA GLY A 290 7.10 11.67 24.10
C GLY A 290 7.63 12.15 22.74
N THR A 291 8.93 12.39 22.59
CA THR A 291 9.54 12.76 21.30
C THR A 291 9.65 11.54 20.38
N TRP A 292 9.61 11.79 19.08
CA TRP A 292 9.80 10.77 18.06
C TRP A 292 11.21 10.81 17.51
N ASN A 293 11.77 9.63 17.29
CA ASN A 293 13.08 9.42 16.68
C ASN A 293 13.00 8.44 15.51
N SER A 294 14.03 8.44 14.67
CA SER A 294 14.17 7.47 13.58
C SER A 294 15.64 7.06 13.40
N LYS A 295 15.81 5.87 12.80
CA LYS A 295 17.12 5.32 12.45
C LYS A 295 16.97 4.49 11.17
N LYS A 296 17.90 4.65 10.23
CA LYS A 296 18.03 3.72 9.10
C LYS A 296 18.51 2.35 9.63
N VAL A 297 17.73 1.30 9.41
CA VAL A 297 18.00 -0.05 9.94
C VAL A 297 18.26 -1.08 8.84
N ILE A 298 17.77 -0.85 7.62
CA ILE A 298 18.06 -1.72 6.47
C ILE A 298 18.59 -0.84 5.34
N THR A 299 19.60 -1.34 4.65
CA THR A 299 20.13 -0.79 3.42
C THR A 299 20.18 -1.91 2.38
N ILE A 300 19.64 -1.66 1.19
CA ILE A 300 19.62 -2.60 0.08
C ILE A 300 20.44 -2.00 -1.06
N ASP A 301 21.50 -2.69 -1.47
CA ASP A 301 22.42 -2.20 -2.48
C ASP A 301 21.87 -2.35 -3.90
N PRO A 302 22.20 -1.41 -4.82
CA PRO A 302 21.93 -1.57 -6.24
C PRO A 302 22.77 -2.72 -6.82
N ARG A 303 22.27 -3.35 -7.88
CA ARG A 303 23.00 -4.38 -8.61
C ARG A 303 23.70 -3.77 -9.84
N PRO A 304 25.03 -3.88 -9.97
CA PRO A 304 25.72 -3.48 -11.19
C PRO A 304 25.17 -4.20 -12.43
N GLU A 305 25.02 -3.47 -13.53
CA GLU A 305 24.47 -4.01 -14.79
C GLU A 305 25.10 -3.30 -15.99
N ASP A 306 25.18 -4.01 -17.12
CA ASP A 306 25.62 -3.44 -18.39
C ASP A 306 24.59 -2.38 -18.86
N PRO A 307 25.01 -1.16 -19.21
CA PRO A 307 24.12 -0.13 -19.72
C PRO A 307 23.23 -0.56 -20.90
N ASP A 308 23.71 -1.48 -21.73
CA ASP A 308 22.93 -1.97 -22.88
C ASP A 308 21.69 -2.81 -22.46
N ASN A 309 21.70 -3.34 -21.24
CA ASN A 309 20.58 -4.08 -20.66
C ASN A 309 19.62 -3.19 -19.84
N LEU A 310 19.94 -1.90 -19.70
CA LEU A 310 19.17 -0.99 -18.85
C LEU A 310 18.19 -0.13 -19.65
N PRO A 311 17.04 0.23 -19.09
CA PRO A 311 16.19 1.27 -19.65
C PRO A 311 16.97 2.61 -19.69
N GLU A 312 16.58 3.49 -20.61
CA GLU A 312 17.29 4.75 -20.88
C GLU A 312 17.57 5.56 -19.60
N LEU A 313 16.59 5.59 -18.70
CA LEU A 313 16.68 6.29 -17.41
C LEU A 313 17.84 5.82 -16.53
N LEU A 314 18.23 4.54 -16.61
CA LEU A 314 19.26 3.95 -15.74
C LEU A 314 20.62 3.76 -16.39
N LYS A 315 20.75 3.95 -17.71
CA LYS A 315 22.02 3.71 -18.43
C LYS A 315 23.20 4.48 -17.86
N GLY A 316 22.98 5.73 -17.48
CA GLY A 316 24.03 6.58 -16.90
C GLY A 316 24.58 6.11 -15.55
N PHE A 317 23.86 5.24 -14.87
CA PHE A 317 24.26 4.72 -13.56
C PHE A 317 24.94 3.35 -13.63
N SER A 318 24.80 2.61 -14.74
CA SER A 318 25.32 1.24 -14.92
C SER A 318 24.93 0.29 -13.78
N ALA A 319 23.73 0.47 -13.24
CA ALA A 319 23.22 -0.30 -12.11
C ALA A 319 21.69 -0.29 -12.08
N VAL A 320 21.13 -1.34 -11.51
CA VAL A 320 19.71 -1.47 -11.17
C VAL A 320 19.52 -1.10 -9.72
N PRO A 321 18.82 -0.02 -9.38
CA PRO A 321 18.45 0.30 -8.00
C PRO A 321 17.42 -0.70 -7.45
N PRO A 322 17.36 -0.93 -6.14
CA PRO A 322 16.31 -1.76 -5.53
C PRO A 322 14.92 -1.25 -5.85
N LEU A 323 14.69 0.04 -5.78
CA LEU A 323 13.37 0.68 -5.85
C LEU A 323 12.41 0.02 -4.86
N VAL A 324 12.58 0.35 -3.59
CA VAL A 324 11.70 -0.14 -2.50
C VAL A 324 10.34 0.54 -2.65
N THR A 325 9.36 -0.20 -3.17
CA THR A 325 8.05 0.34 -3.54
C THR A 325 6.98 0.05 -2.51
N ASP A 326 7.12 -1.03 -1.75
CA ASP A 326 6.18 -1.39 -0.70
C ASP A 326 6.88 -2.16 0.42
N ILE A 327 6.30 -2.07 1.60
CA ILE A 327 6.65 -2.88 2.77
C ILE A 327 5.38 -3.34 3.47
N ASP A 328 5.38 -4.55 4.02
CA ASP A 328 4.29 -5.00 4.87
C ASP A 328 4.82 -5.78 6.08
N LEU A 329 4.10 -5.70 7.21
CA LEU A 329 4.49 -6.26 8.50
C LEU A 329 3.51 -7.34 8.94
N SER A 330 4.01 -8.52 9.32
CA SER A 330 3.15 -9.59 9.86
C SER A 330 2.47 -9.18 11.16
N LEU A 331 1.25 -9.71 11.43
CA LEU A 331 0.46 -9.33 12.60
C LEU A 331 1.11 -9.64 13.97
N ASP A 332 2.11 -10.52 13.99
CA ASP A 332 2.93 -10.82 15.18
C ASP A 332 4.13 -9.89 15.35
N ASP A 333 4.25 -8.87 14.48
CA ASP A 333 5.38 -7.93 14.41
C ASP A 333 6.75 -8.61 14.22
N LYS A 334 6.78 -9.81 13.65
CA LYS A 334 8.01 -10.59 13.54
C LYS A 334 8.71 -10.45 12.19
N TYR A 335 7.95 -10.44 11.10
CA TYR A 335 8.51 -10.37 9.76
C TYR A 335 8.08 -9.13 9.00
N LEU A 336 9.07 -8.41 8.46
CA LEU A 336 8.87 -7.30 7.53
C LEU A 336 9.21 -7.79 6.12
N TYR A 337 8.27 -7.67 5.21
CA TYR A 337 8.47 -7.94 3.78
C TYR A 337 8.76 -6.64 3.04
N VAL A 338 9.71 -6.68 2.13
CA VAL A 338 10.18 -5.50 1.40
C VAL A 338 10.22 -5.81 -0.09
N ALA A 339 9.38 -5.12 -0.85
CA ALA A 339 9.30 -5.24 -2.30
C ALA A 339 10.40 -4.40 -2.96
N CYS A 340 11.36 -5.07 -3.59
CA CYS A 340 12.46 -4.46 -4.35
C CYS A 340 12.14 -4.54 -5.84
N TRP A 341 11.26 -3.66 -6.31
CA TRP A 341 10.67 -3.69 -7.65
C TRP A 341 11.71 -3.66 -8.78
N GLY A 342 12.77 -2.84 -8.64
CA GLY A 342 13.84 -2.76 -9.62
C GLY A 342 14.66 -4.04 -9.70
N LEU A 343 15.06 -4.60 -8.55
CA LEU A 343 15.87 -5.82 -8.48
C LEU A 343 15.10 -7.09 -8.84
N GLY A 344 13.76 -7.07 -8.78
CA GLY A 344 12.95 -8.28 -8.87
C GLY A 344 13.15 -9.19 -7.65
N GLU A 345 13.13 -8.62 -6.46
CA GLU A 345 13.35 -9.35 -5.21
C GLU A 345 12.28 -9.00 -4.18
N MET A 346 11.70 -10.01 -3.53
CA MET A 346 10.91 -9.86 -2.32
C MET A 346 11.76 -10.31 -1.14
N HIS A 347 12.12 -9.39 -0.25
CA HIS A 347 12.93 -9.68 0.92
C HIS A 347 12.04 -9.94 2.14
N GLN A 348 12.43 -10.87 3.00
CA GLN A 348 11.84 -11.11 4.31
C GLN A 348 12.88 -10.84 5.39
N TYR A 349 12.62 -9.88 6.26
CA TYR A 349 13.47 -9.58 7.40
C TYR A 349 12.81 -10.04 8.70
N ASP A 350 13.56 -10.72 9.58
CA ASP A 350 13.17 -10.86 10.98
C ASP A 350 13.39 -9.51 11.68
N VAL A 351 12.31 -8.94 12.17
CA VAL A 351 12.25 -7.64 12.86
C VAL A 351 11.81 -7.78 14.32
N SER A 352 11.97 -8.97 14.90
CA SER A 352 11.71 -9.19 16.34
C SER A 352 12.50 -8.21 17.22
N ASP A 353 13.67 -7.75 16.78
CA ASP A 353 14.32 -6.52 17.22
C ASP A 353 14.20 -5.46 16.10
N PRO A 354 13.29 -4.47 16.23
CA PRO A 354 13.07 -3.49 15.18
C PRO A 354 14.26 -2.56 14.91
N PHE A 355 15.25 -2.55 15.79
CA PHE A 355 16.47 -1.75 15.65
C PHE A 355 17.63 -2.49 14.97
N ASN A 356 17.53 -3.81 14.86
CA ASN A 356 18.53 -4.69 14.28
C ASN A 356 17.88 -5.79 13.40
N PRO A 357 17.16 -5.42 12.34
CA PRO A 357 16.56 -6.38 11.41
C PRO A 357 17.59 -7.33 10.81
N VAL A 358 17.22 -8.59 10.63
CA VAL A 358 18.06 -9.61 10.03
C VAL A 358 17.39 -10.16 8.77
N LEU A 359 18.06 -10.13 7.63
CA LEU A 359 17.55 -10.77 6.42
C LEU A 359 17.40 -12.27 6.65
N ASN A 360 16.16 -12.75 6.70
CA ASN A 360 15.84 -14.15 6.92
C ASN A 360 15.77 -14.94 5.61
N GLY A 361 15.25 -14.32 4.54
CA GLY A 361 15.14 -14.93 3.23
C GLY A 361 14.78 -13.94 2.13
N LYS A 362 14.89 -14.37 0.90
CA LYS A 362 14.41 -13.62 -0.25
C LYS A 362 13.94 -14.53 -1.37
N VAL A 363 12.99 -14.03 -2.15
CA VAL A 363 12.53 -14.63 -3.40
C VAL A 363 12.94 -13.70 -4.54
N GLU A 364 13.52 -14.29 -5.59
CA GLU A 364 13.91 -13.57 -6.80
C GLU A 364 12.93 -13.89 -7.93
N LEU A 365 12.28 -12.86 -8.50
CA LEU A 365 11.30 -13.03 -9.56
C LEU A 365 11.11 -11.74 -10.36
N GLY A 366 11.32 -11.77 -11.68
CA GLY A 366 11.25 -10.59 -12.53
C GLY A 366 12.39 -9.61 -12.30
N GLY A 367 12.11 -8.30 -12.41
CA GLY A 367 13.08 -7.21 -12.23
C GLY A 367 13.70 -6.69 -13.51
N ILE A 368 14.35 -5.52 -13.42
CA ILE A 368 15.09 -4.92 -14.53
C ILE A 368 16.32 -5.76 -14.82
N ALA A 369 16.54 -6.09 -16.10
CA ALA A 369 17.70 -6.87 -16.57
C ALA A 369 17.82 -8.26 -15.90
N ARG A 370 16.71 -8.87 -15.50
CA ARG A 370 16.68 -10.22 -14.91
C ARG A 370 15.64 -11.10 -15.61
N GLU A 371 15.98 -12.37 -15.81
CA GLU A 371 15.13 -13.37 -16.44
C GLU A 371 14.75 -14.52 -15.48
N THR A 372 14.57 -14.23 -14.20
CA THR A 372 14.18 -15.26 -13.24
C THR A 372 12.71 -15.60 -13.43
N LYS A 373 12.43 -16.90 -13.68
CA LYS A 373 11.09 -17.40 -13.90
C LYS A 373 10.43 -17.89 -12.62
N HIS A 374 9.10 -17.85 -12.62
CA HIS A 374 8.32 -18.54 -11.60
C HIS A 374 8.58 -20.05 -11.63
N PRO A 375 8.45 -20.79 -10.50
CA PRO A 375 8.68 -22.25 -10.46
C PRO A 375 7.87 -23.06 -11.46
N ASN A 376 6.72 -22.57 -11.92
CA ASN A 376 5.91 -23.20 -12.98
C ASN A 376 6.45 -22.94 -14.40
N GLY A 377 7.60 -22.27 -14.55
CA GLY A 377 8.27 -21.98 -15.82
C GLY A 377 7.77 -20.72 -16.56
N LYS A 378 6.78 -19.98 -16.01
CA LYS A 378 6.28 -18.75 -16.61
C LYS A 378 7.15 -17.54 -16.23
N ASP A 379 7.17 -16.54 -17.12
CA ASP A 379 7.85 -15.28 -16.87
C ASP A 379 7.01 -14.42 -15.93
N PHE A 380 7.67 -13.64 -15.07
CA PHE A 380 7.06 -12.61 -14.26
C PHE A 380 7.53 -11.26 -14.79
N ILE A 381 6.57 -10.46 -15.23
CA ILE A 381 6.81 -9.16 -15.84
C ILE A 381 7.01 -8.11 -14.74
N TYR A 382 7.92 -7.18 -14.91
CA TYR A 382 8.34 -6.21 -13.88
C TYR A 382 8.99 -6.89 -12.66
N GLY A 383 8.90 -6.27 -11.47
CA GLY A 383 9.34 -6.81 -10.19
C GLY A 383 8.19 -6.88 -9.18
N PRO A 384 8.41 -7.47 -8.00
CA PRO A 384 7.46 -7.40 -6.89
C PRO A 384 7.17 -5.94 -6.54
N GLN A 385 5.90 -5.55 -6.51
CA GLN A 385 5.54 -4.17 -6.26
C GLN A 385 4.67 -4.04 -5.01
N MET A 386 3.37 -4.37 -5.02
CA MET A 386 2.54 -4.36 -3.81
C MET A 386 2.56 -5.71 -3.13
N VAL A 387 2.85 -5.72 -1.85
CA VAL A 387 2.84 -6.92 -1.00
C VAL A 387 1.63 -6.90 -0.06
N GLU A 388 1.03 -8.06 0.17
CA GLU A 388 -0.03 -8.25 1.13
C GLU A 388 0.14 -9.59 1.86
N ILE A 389 -0.01 -9.58 3.17
CA ILE A 389 0.19 -10.75 4.03
C ILE A 389 -1.15 -11.24 4.56
N SER A 390 -1.40 -12.56 4.50
CA SER A 390 -2.54 -13.16 5.19
C SER A 390 -2.43 -12.98 6.70
N ARG A 391 -3.60 -12.84 7.37
CA ARG A 391 -3.65 -12.61 8.82
C ARG A 391 -2.83 -13.60 9.65
N ASP A 392 -2.77 -14.87 9.23
CA ASP A 392 -1.99 -15.93 9.91
C ASP A 392 -0.48 -15.88 9.60
N GLY A 393 -0.03 -14.93 8.73
CA GLY A 393 1.35 -14.76 8.36
C GLY A 393 1.94 -15.86 7.46
N LYS A 394 1.10 -16.77 6.94
CA LYS A 394 1.57 -17.97 6.23
C LYS A 394 1.60 -17.83 4.72
N ARG A 395 0.95 -16.82 4.17
CA ARG A 395 0.90 -16.54 2.73
C ARG A 395 1.23 -15.07 2.50
N VAL A 396 2.14 -14.84 1.58
CA VAL A 396 2.54 -13.49 1.14
C VAL A 396 2.26 -13.38 -0.34
N TYR A 397 1.35 -12.50 -0.68
CA TYR A 397 0.94 -12.22 -2.04
C TYR A 397 1.64 -10.96 -2.56
N TRP A 398 1.91 -10.91 -3.86
CA TRP A 398 2.32 -9.64 -4.48
C TRP A 398 1.91 -9.54 -5.93
N THR A 399 1.74 -8.32 -6.36
CA THR A 399 1.53 -7.91 -7.74
C THR A 399 2.78 -7.28 -8.32
N ASN A 400 2.72 -6.82 -9.56
CA ASN A 400 3.91 -6.41 -10.31
C ASN A 400 3.90 -4.96 -10.82
N SER A 401 2.75 -4.27 -10.91
CA SER A 401 2.67 -2.93 -11.47
C SER A 401 2.75 -1.85 -10.40
N LEU A 402 3.57 -0.82 -10.63
CA LEU A 402 3.66 0.35 -9.78
C LEU A 402 2.62 1.42 -10.18
N TYR A 403 2.84 2.08 -11.30
CA TYR A 403 2.03 3.13 -11.89
C TYR A 403 2.24 3.06 -13.40
N SER A 404 1.21 3.19 -14.21
CA SER A 404 1.28 2.89 -15.65
C SER A 404 2.43 3.60 -16.38
N THR A 405 2.68 4.87 -16.07
CA THR A 405 3.77 5.62 -16.71
C THR A 405 5.16 5.25 -16.18
N TRP A 406 5.26 4.85 -14.90
CA TRP A 406 6.51 4.37 -14.31
C TRP A 406 6.87 2.98 -14.83
N ASP A 407 5.90 2.09 -14.94
CA ASP A 407 6.09 0.77 -15.55
C ASP A 407 6.68 0.92 -16.96
N ASN A 408 6.16 1.86 -17.76
CA ASN A 408 6.65 2.13 -19.10
C ASN A 408 8.08 2.71 -19.14
N GLN A 409 8.48 3.46 -18.11
CA GLN A 409 9.84 4.02 -18.03
C GLN A 409 10.88 2.99 -17.61
N PHE A 410 10.55 2.17 -16.61
CA PHE A 410 11.51 1.22 -16.03
C PHE A 410 11.51 -0.12 -16.77
N TYR A 411 10.41 -0.46 -17.45
CA TYR A 411 10.20 -1.72 -18.17
C TYR A 411 9.58 -1.49 -19.56
N PRO A 412 10.27 -0.76 -20.45
CA PRO A 412 9.68 -0.21 -21.68
C PRO A 412 9.19 -1.24 -22.69
N HIS A 413 9.52 -2.51 -22.51
CA HIS A 413 9.16 -3.61 -23.45
C HIS A 413 8.27 -4.66 -22.79
N GLN A 414 7.77 -4.40 -21.61
CA GLN A 414 6.95 -5.34 -20.85
C GLN A 414 5.54 -4.78 -20.65
N GLU A 415 4.54 -5.64 -20.74
CA GLU A 415 3.14 -5.29 -20.51
C GLU A 415 2.41 -6.44 -19.80
N GLY A 416 1.52 -6.11 -18.88
CA GLY A 416 0.61 -7.05 -18.25
C GLY A 416 0.64 -7.01 -16.72
N GLY A 417 -0.48 -7.43 -16.12
CA GLY A 417 -0.64 -7.59 -14.68
C GLY A 417 -0.45 -9.03 -14.27
N GLN A 418 0.23 -9.23 -13.17
CA GLN A 418 0.45 -10.56 -12.59
C GLN A 418 0.35 -10.51 -11.07
N MET A 419 -0.05 -11.64 -10.48
CA MET A 419 -0.04 -11.85 -9.05
C MET A 419 0.51 -13.24 -8.75
N VAL A 420 1.35 -13.31 -7.73
CA VAL A 420 1.93 -14.55 -7.23
C VAL A 420 1.83 -14.62 -5.71
N MET A 421 2.12 -15.77 -5.16
CA MET A 421 2.12 -16.02 -3.73
C MET A 421 3.36 -16.79 -3.31
N ALA A 422 3.87 -16.51 -2.12
CA ALA A 422 4.86 -17.34 -1.43
C ALA A 422 4.28 -17.85 -0.12
N ASN A 423 4.66 -19.08 0.20
CA ASN A 423 4.36 -19.72 1.48
C ASN A 423 5.44 -19.39 2.50
N VAL A 424 5.03 -19.20 3.75
CA VAL A 424 5.89 -19.01 4.92
C VAL A 424 5.76 -20.25 5.81
N GLY A 425 6.87 -20.98 5.99
CA GLY A 425 6.91 -22.14 6.88
C GLY A 425 6.98 -21.75 8.36
N GLU A 426 6.70 -22.72 9.23
CA GLU A 426 6.82 -22.54 10.70
C GLU A 426 8.24 -22.20 11.15
N ASP A 427 9.23 -22.62 10.38
CA ASP A 427 10.65 -22.31 10.56
C ASP A 427 11.06 -20.94 9.99
N GLY A 428 10.11 -20.20 9.42
CA GLY A 428 10.36 -18.93 8.75
C GLY A 428 10.86 -19.06 7.31
N SER A 429 10.89 -20.26 6.74
CA SER A 429 11.23 -20.45 5.32
C SER A 429 10.24 -19.70 4.43
N PHE A 430 10.75 -19.11 3.34
CA PHE A 430 9.98 -18.24 2.45
C PHE A 430 10.23 -18.68 1.00
N ALA A 431 9.19 -19.20 0.32
CA ALA A 431 9.31 -19.73 -1.03
C ALA A 431 8.03 -19.57 -1.86
N LEU A 432 8.19 -19.29 -3.16
CA LEU A 432 7.06 -19.21 -4.11
C LEU A 432 6.24 -20.50 -4.11
N ASP A 433 4.93 -20.32 -4.14
CA ASP A 433 3.99 -21.41 -4.40
C ASP A 433 3.97 -21.71 -5.90
N PRO A 434 4.35 -22.92 -6.35
CA PRO A 434 4.41 -23.24 -7.77
C PRO A 434 3.04 -23.28 -8.46
N ASP A 435 1.97 -23.42 -7.71
CA ASP A 435 0.60 -23.55 -8.21
C ASP A 435 -0.15 -22.23 -8.23
N PHE A 436 0.38 -21.18 -7.57
CA PHE A 436 -0.26 -19.87 -7.50
C PHE A 436 0.41 -18.85 -8.42
N TYR A 437 -0.17 -18.66 -9.59
CA TYR A 437 0.29 -17.71 -10.59
C TYR A 437 -0.85 -17.21 -11.44
N ILE A 438 -1.15 -15.93 -11.37
CA ILE A 438 -2.28 -15.29 -12.04
C ILE A 438 -1.76 -14.33 -13.11
N ASN A 439 -2.26 -14.45 -14.33
CA ASN A 439 -2.21 -13.38 -15.32
C ASN A 439 -3.55 -12.64 -15.34
N PHE A 440 -3.47 -11.33 -15.28
CA PHE A 440 -4.64 -10.47 -15.44
C PHE A 440 -5.05 -10.35 -16.92
N PRO A 441 -6.28 -9.91 -17.20
CA PRO A 441 -6.74 -9.74 -18.58
C PRO A 441 -5.82 -8.85 -19.42
N GLU A 442 -5.80 -9.08 -20.72
CA GLU A 442 -5.04 -8.28 -21.68
C GLU A 442 -5.37 -6.78 -21.53
N ASN A 443 -4.36 -5.92 -21.65
CA ASN A 443 -4.45 -4.48 -21.47
C ASN A 443 -4.77 -4.03 -20.03
N THR A 444 -4.60 -4.89 -19.03
CA THR A 444 -4.69 -4.53 -17.63
C THR A 444 -3.40 -4.85 -16.89
N ARG A 445 -3.14 -4.11 -15.82
CA ARG A 445 -2.05 -4.28 -14.86
C ARG A 445 -2.66 -4.57 -13.49
N ALA A 446 -1.87 -5.05 -12.55
CA ALA A 446 -2.33 -5.39 -11.21
C ALA A 446 -1.53 -4.61 -10.16
N HIS A 447 -2.23 -4.02 -9.20
CA HIS A 447 -1.60 -3.26 -8.12
C HIS A 447 -2.02 -3.80 -6.75
N GLN A 448 -2.58 -3.02 -5.86
CA GLN A 448 -2.85 -3.42 -4.48
C GLN A 448 -3.81 -4.62 -4.37
N ILE A 449 -3.64 -5.38 -3.29
CA ILE A 449 -4.43 -6.56 -2.92
C ILE A 449 -5.15 -6.29 -1.60
N ARG A 450 -6.36 -6.83 -1.42
CA ARG A 450 -7.05 -6.94 -0.13
C ARG A 450 -7.61 -8.34 0.03
N LEU A 451 -7.55 -8.88 1.23
CA LEU A 451 -8.07 -10.21 1.53
C LEU A 451 -9.46 -10.15 2.17
N GLU A 452 -10.29 -11.13 1.85
CA GLU A 452 -11.61 -11.26 2.45
C GLU A 452 -11.50 -11.39 3.97
N GLY A 453 -12.21 -10.55 4.69
CA GLY A 453 -12.22 -10.53 6.16
C GLY A 453 -11.02 -9.80 6.79
N GLY A 454 -10.13 -9.19 5.98
CA GLY A 454 -8.98 -8.40 6.42
C GLY A 454 -7.64 -9.12 6.23
N ASP A 455 -6.57 -8.36 6.31
CA ASP A 455 -5.18 -8.69 6.05
C ASP A 455 -4.26 -7.92 6.99
N CYS A 456 -2.95 -8.02 6.81
CA CYS A 456 -1.99 -7.34 7.70
C CYS A 456 -1.97 -5.82 7.50
N SER A 457 -2.34 -5.31 6.34
CA SER A 457 -2.31 -3.87 6.05
C SER A 457 -3.65 -3.16 6.18
N THR A 458 -4.71 -3.86 6.63
CA THR A 458 -6.06 -3.27 6.80
C THR A 458 -6.41 -2.95 8.24
N ASP A 459 -6.24 -3.91 9.15
CA ASP A 459 -6.82 -3.84 10.50
C ASP A 459 -5.93 -3.05 11.48
N SER A 460 -6.57 -2.18 12.26
CA SER A 460 -5.98 -1.55 13.43
C SER A 460 -6.60 -2.11 14.70
N PHE A 461 -5.76 -2.54 15.62
CA PHE A 461 -6.20 -3.22 16.84
C PHE A 461 -6.19 -2.27 18.03
N CYS A 462 -7.15 -2.47 18.96
CA CYS A 462 -7.30 -1.61 20.13
C CYS A 462 -6.88 -2.27 21.44
N TYR A 463 -6.67 -3.58 21.42
CA TYR A 463 -6.34 -4.35 22.61
C TYR A 463 -5.11 -5.21 22.35
N PRO A 464 -4.23 -5.35 23.35
CA PRO A 464 -3.07 -6.23 23.24
C PRO A 464 -3.52 -7.69 23.11
N SER A 465 -2.66 -8.49 22.53
CA SER A 465 -2.83 -9.94 22.49
C SER A 465 -2.70 -10.51 23.91
N VAL A 466 -3.72 -11.20 24.39
CA VAL A 466 -3.80 -11.82 25.72
C VAL A 466 -3.65 -13.34 25.60
#